data_fb24774b34e88086de0c845d27f168df
#
_entry.id   fb24774b34e88086de0c845d27f168df
#
_cell.length_a   1.000
_cell.length_b   1.000
_cell.length_c   1.000
_cell.angle_alpha   90.00
_cell.angle_beta   90.00
_cell.angle_gamma   90.00
#
_symmetry.space_group_name_H-M   'P 1'
#
loop_
_entity.id
_entity.type
_entity.pdbx_description
1 polymer ?
#
loop_
_entity_poly.entity_id
_entity_poly.type
_entity_poly.pdbx_seq_one_letter_code
_entity_poly.pdbx_strand_id
1 'polypeptide(L)'
;KIGYGKLRFSLGKMKNQSIPKEIKALLDTISWTEGTISREANGYDILVGYTSNNSRKIESWNENYPKGHQDHNWYYPRADSTAAGRYQFLGNTWKEVSQTYLNESNANFNKENQDYLAYKRLKWRLSNKGISEQYILDTLSDKEKFVKVSNALAPEWASFPFIDNNGMQRSYYGGQNARDFEDVY
;
A
#
# COMPACT_ATOMS: atom_id res chain seq x y z
N LYS A 1 -31.11 20.02 -12.57
CA LYS A 1 -29.86 19.52 -13.19
C LYS A 1 -28.68 19.97 -12.34
N ILE A 2 -28.30 19.18 -11.36
CA ILE A 2 -27.08 19.43 -10.56
C ILE A 2 -25.92 18.88 -11.40
N GLY A 3 -25.08 19.80 -11.87
CA GLY A 3 -24.12 19.48 -12.91
C GLY A 3 -22.97 18.57 -12.43
N TYR A 4 -22.67 17.58 -13.26
CA TYR A 4 -21.51 16.67 -13.14
C TYR A 4 -20.16 17.39 -12.95
N GLY A 5 -20.07 18.69 -13.21
CA GLY A 5 -18.89 19.52 -13.00
C GLY A 5 -18.52 19.73 -11.52
N LYS A 6 -19.47 19.79 -10.61
CA LYS A 6 -19.21 19.98 -9.17
C LYS A 6 -18.62 18.73 -8.51
N LEU A 7 -19.01 17.52 -8.95
CA LEU A 7 -18.43 16.27 -8.45
C LEU A 7 -16.96 16.08 -8.91
N ARG A 8 -16.64 16.42 -10.16
CA ARG A 8 -15.25 16.37 -10.65
C ARG A 8 -14.34 17.38 -9.95
N PHE A 9 -14.85 18.57 -9.62
CA PHE A 9 -14.09 19.57 -8.86
C PHE A 9 -13.85 19.14 -7.40
N SER A 10 -14.78 18.43 -6.79
CA SER A 10 -14.63 17.88 -5.43
C SER A 10 -13.61 16.73 -5.40
N LEU A 11 -13.67 15.82 -6.37
CA LEU A 11 -12.73 14.69 -6.51
C LEU A 11 -11.29 15.18 -6.83
N GLY A 12 -11.14 16.19 -7.67
CA GLY A 12 -9.84 16.81 -7.96
C GLY A 12 -9.25 17.54 -6.73
N LYS A 13 -10.07 18.20 -5.91
CA LYS A 13 -9.65 18.79 -4.63
C LYS A 13 -9.26 17.74 -3.58
N MET A 14 -9.91 16.57 -3.59
CA MET A 14 -9.58 15.47 -2.67
C MET A 14 -8.26 14.77 -3.05
N LYS A 15 -7.94 14.66 -4.35
CA LYS A 15 -6.65 14.12 -4.82
C LYS A 15 -5.46 15.05 -4.52
N ASN A 16 -5.69 16.35 -4.40
CA ASN A 16 -4.66 17.36 -4.09
C ASN A 16 -4.45 17.60 -2.58
N GLN A 17 -5.12 16.86 -1.71
CA GLN A 17 -4.79 16.88 -0.30
C GLN A 17 -3.40 16.25 -0.13
N SER A 18 -2.41 17.06 0.24
CA SER A 18 -1.06 16.58 0.49
C SER A 18 -1.10 15.51 1.60
N ILE A 19 -0.54 14.35 1.33
CA ILE A 19 -0.35 13.31 2.35
C ILE A 19 0.56 13.90 3.44
N PRO A 20 0.17 13.87 4.73
CA PRO A 20 1.03 14.34 5.81
C PRO A 20 2.40 13.68 5.77
N LYS A 21 3.45 14.43 6.12
CA LYS A 21 4.85 13.98 6.05
C LYS A 21 5.08 12.65 6.77
N GLU A 22 4.48 12.50 7.94
CA GLU A 22 4.62 11.32 8.79
C GLU A 22 3.90 10.10 8.19
N ILE A 23 2.75 10.32 7.59
CA ILE A 23 2.02 9.28 6.85
C ILE A 23 2.80 8.88 5.60
N LYS A 24 3.44 9.85 4.94
CA LYS A 24 4.32 9.54 3.80
C LYS A 24 5.50 8.68 4.23
N ALA A 25 6.13 8.97 5.37
CA ALA A 25 7.19 8.15 5.93
C ALA A 25 6.71 6.70 6.19
N LEU A 26 5.50 6.54 6.72
CA LEU A 26 4.90 5.22 6.93
C LEU A 26 4.61 4.49 5.60
N LEU A 27 4.16 5.20 4.57
CA LEU A 27 4.00 4.63 3.22
C LEU A 27 5.36 4.22 2.61
N ASP A 28 6.41 5.00 2.83
CA ASP A 28 7.76 4.65 2.41
C ASP A 28 8.27 3.41 3.17
N THR A 29 7.95 3.29 4.46
CA THR A 29 8.22 2.09 5.27
C THR A 29 7.49 0.87 4.71
N ILE A 30 6.22 0.98 4.32
CA ILE A 30 5.48 -0.10 3.64
C ILE A 30 6.22 -0.53 2.36
N SER A 31 6.60 0.42 1.52
CA SER A 31 7.35 0.13 0.29
C SER A 31 8.71 -0.52 0.58
N TRP A 32 9.36 -0.15 1.68
CA TRP A 32 10.61 -0.78 2.10
C TRP A 32 10.39 -2.22 2.56
N THR A 33 9.37 -2.48 3.39
CA THR A 33 9.06 -3.84 3.85
C THR A 33 8.68 -4.76 2.71
N GLU A 34 7.95 -4.26 1.70
CA GLU A 34 7.62 -4.97 0.47
C GLU A 34 8.82 -5.12 -0.49
N GLY A 35 9.96 -4.48 -0.19
CA GLY A 35 11.18 -4.55 -1.00
C GLY A 35 11.09 -3.83 -2.33
N THR A 36 10.22 -2.84 -2.46
CA THR A 36 9.98 -2.11 -3.71
C THR A 36 10.65 -0.75 -3.79
N ILE A 37 10.88 -0.05 -2.67
CA ILE A 37 11.39 1.34 -2.64
C ILE A 37 12.75 1.53 -3.30
N SER A 38 13.63 0.53 -3.21
CA SER A 38 14.99 0.58 -3.77
C SER A 38 15.06 0.13 -5.23
N ARG A 39 13.91 -0.14 -5.86
CA ARG A 39 13.82 -0.59 -7.25
C ARG A 39 13.66 0.59 -8.20
N GLU A 40 13.90 0.35 -9.49
CA GLU A 40 13.62 1.32 -10.53
C GLU A 40 12.20 1.90 -10.40
N ALA A 41 11.98 3.12 -10.88
CA ALA A 41 10.73 3.86 -10.72
C ALA A 41 10.19 3.89 -9.27
N ASN A 42 11.05 3.76 -8.26
CA ASN A 42 10.69 3.68 -6.85
C ASN A 42 9.64 2.58 -6.55
N GLY A 43 9.66 1.50 -7.33
CA GLY A 43 8.81 0.33 -7.15
C GLY A 43 7.40 0.43 -7.69
N TYR A 44 6.99 1.52 -8.31
CA TYR A 44 5.62 1.67 -8.81
C TYR A 44 5.28 0.70 -9.96
N ASP A 45 6.26 0.18 -10.65
CA ASP A 45 6.13 -0.76 -11.77
C ASP A 45 6.43 -2.22 -11.41
N ILE A 46 6.77 -2.51 -10.16
CA ILE A 46 7.18 -3.85 -9.72
C ILE A 46 5.97 -4.80 -9.64
N LEU A 47 6.13 -6.00 -10.19
CA LEU A 47 5.18 -7.10 -10.03
C LEU A 47 5.71 -8.12 -9.03
N VAL A 48 4.81 -8.81 -8.34
CA VAL A 48 5.16 -9.94 -7.46
C VAL A 48 6.06 -10.95 -8.17
N GLY A 49 7.04 -11.50 -7.46
CA GLY A 49 8.05 -12.40 -8.04
C GLY A 49 9.20 -11.70 -8.74
N TYR A 50 9.32 -10.37 -8.63
CA TYR A 50 10.50 -9.63 -9.07
C TYR A 50 11.73 -10.07 -8.27
N THR A 51 12.79 -10.41 -8.99
CA THR A 51 14.13 -10.71 -8.43
C THR A 51 15.18 -10.06 -9.31
N SER A 52 16.44 -10.03 -8.87
CA SER A 52 17.57 -9.58 -9.71
C SER A 52 17.71 -10.37 -11.03
N ASN A 53 17.25 -11.62 -11.03
CA ASN A 53 17.32 -12.51 -12.20
C ASN A 53 16.00 -12.59 -12.98
N ASN A 54 14.93 -12.01 -12.47
CA ASN A 54 13.61 -12.01 -13.09
C ASN A 54 12.97 -10.62 -12.91
N SER A 55 13.15 -9.79 -13.91
CA SER A 55 12.65 -8.41 -13.93
C SER A 55 11.16 -8.35 -14.25
N ARG A 56 10.31 -8.90 -13.37
CA ARG A 56 8.87 -8.78 -13.51
C ARG A 56 8.40 -7.36 -13.24
N LYS A 57 8.10 -6.64 -14.31
CA LYS A 57 7.68 -5.23 -14.29
C LYS A 57 6.47 -4.99 -15.19
N ILE A 58 5.81 -3.88 -14.95
CA ILE A 58 4.76 -3.36 -15.82
C ILE A 58 5.43 -2.77 -17.08
N GLU A 59 5.22 -3.39 -18.25
CA GLU A 59 5.93 -3.06 -19.49
C GLU A 59 5.55 -1.69 -20.06
N SER A 60 4.32 -1.22 -19.84
CA SER A 60 3.78 0.02 -20.43
C SER A 60 3.83 1.23 -19.50
N TRP A 61 4.82 1.28 -18.63
CA TRP A 61 4.90 2.29 -17.56
C TRP A 61 5.10 3.75 -18.06
N ASN A 62 5.71 3.96 -19.23
CA ASN A 62 6.32 5.26 -19.57
C ASN A 62 5.35 6.34 -20.06
N GLU A 63 4.30 6.03 -20.81
CA GLU A 63 3.42 7.05 -21.40
C GLU A 63 1.92 6.72 -21.29
N ASN A 64 1.60 5.46 -21.22
CA ASN A 64 0.24 4.96 -21.02
C ASN A 64 0.23 4.10 -19.76
N TYR A 65 0.05 4.73 -18.61
CA TYR A 65 -0.20 3.99 -17.38
C TYR A 65 -1.29 2.94 -17.60
N PRO A 66 -1.13 1.72 -17.08
CA PRO A 66 -2.14 0.71 -17.27
C PRO A 66 -3.49 1.26 -16.79
N LYS A 67 -4.54 1.01 -17.59
CA LYS A 67 -5.91 1.48 -17.31
C LYS A 67 -6.54 0.84 -16.08
N GLY A 68 -5.73 0.23 -15.22
CA GLY A 68 -6.13 -0.42 -14.00
C GLY A 68 -5.21 -1.58 -13.67
N HIS A 69 -5.52 -2.30 -12.61
CA HIS A 69 -4.80 -3.51 -12.24
C HIS A 69 -5.16 -4.66 -13.20
N GLN A 70 -4.15 -5.27 -13.79
CA GLN A 70 -4.27 -6.32 -14.84
C GLN A 70 -4.10 -7.71 -14.22
N ASP A 71 -5.03 -8.13 -13.37
CA ASP A 71 -4.92 -9.30 -12.49
C ASP A 71 -4.34 -10.54 -13.17
N HIS A 72 -4.92 -11.00 -14.30
CA HIS A 72 -4.47 -12.24 -14.92
C HIS A 72 -3.15 -12.10 -15.66
N ASN A 73 -2.80 -10.94 -16.17
CA ASN A 73 -1.51 -10.70 -16.81
C ASN A 73 -0.38 -10.57 -15.78
N TRP A 74 -0.71 -10.18 -14.55
CA TRP A 74 0.26 -9.97 -13.48
C TRP A 74 0.34 -11.11 -12.48
N TYR A 75 -0.56 -12.09 -12.58
CA TYR A 75 -0.58 -13.25 -11.72
C TYR A 75 0.75 -14.02 -11.75
N TYR A 76 1.24 -14.39 -10.59
CA TYR A 76 2.46 -15.16 -10.39
C TYR A 76 2.15 -16.49 -9.70
N PRO A 77 2.15 -17.62 -10.44
CA PRO A 77 1.73 -18.92 -9.92
C PRO A 77 2.51 -19.42 -8.70
N ARG A 78 3.82 -19.11 -8.64
CA ARG A 78 4.68 -19.55 -7.52
C ARG A 78 4.31 -18.92 -6.18
N ALA A 79 3.69 -17.75 -6.20
CA ALA A 79 3.25 -17.03 -5.01
C ALA A 79 1.72 -17.00 -4.89
N ASP A 80 1.00 -17.58 -5.85
CA ASP A 80 -0.48 -17.48 -5.95
C ASP A 80 -0.97 -16.03 -5.73
N SER A 81 -0.39 -15.10 -6.46
CA SER A 81 -0.58 -13.68 -6.17
C SER A 81 -0.59 -12.81 -7.43
N THR A 82 -1.35 -11.73 -7.38
CA THR A 82 -1.42 -10.66 -8.37
C THR A 82 -0.83 -9.35 -7.83
N ALA A 83 -0.08 -9.38 -6.74
CA ALA A 83 0.44 -8.18 -6.09
C ALA A 83 1.30 -7.34 -7.05
N ALA A 84 1.05 -6.04 -7.06
CA ALA A 84 1.68 -5.12 -8.01
C ALA A 84 1.91 -3.72 -7.42
N GLY A 85 2.88 -3.02 -8.00
CA GLY A 85 3.22 -1.65 -7.69
C GLY A 85 4.00 -1.46 -6.40
N ARG A 86 4.19 -0.21 -6.05
CA ARG A 86 4.99 0.22 -4.90
C ARG A 86 4.53 -0.39 -3.57
N TYR A 87 3.22 -0.60 -3.42
CA TYR A 87 2.59 -1.09 -2.20
C TYR A 87 2.02 -2.49 -2.35
N GLN A 88 2.38 -3.21 -3.43
CA GLN A 88 1.99 -4.58 -3.70
C GLN A 88 0.48 -4.83 -3.59
N PHE A 89 -0.33 -3.98 -4.24
CA PHE A 89 -1.77 -4.15 -4.30
C PHE A 89 -2.17 -5.44 -5.00
N LEU A 90 -3.00 -6.24 -4.34
CA LEU A 90 -3.74 -7.33 -4.99
C LEU A 90 -4.82 -6.74 -5.91
N GLY A 91 -5.12 -7.42 -7.02
CA GLY A 91 -6.10 -6.94 -7.98
C GLY A 91 -7.48 -6.68 -7.40
N ASN A 92 -7.98 -7.57 -6.56
CA ASN A 92 -9.27 -7.38 -5.88
C ASN A 92 -9.26 -6.19 -4.93
N THR A 93 -8.17 -6.02 -4.16
CA THR A 93 -8.01 -4.86 -3.27
C THR A 93 -7.96 -3.56 -4.08
N TRP A 94 -7.25 -3.54 -5.22
CA TRP A 94 -7.20 -2.36 -6.08
C TRP A 94 -8.58 -1.95 -6.58
N LYS A 95 -9.38 -2.90 -7.05
CA LYS A 95 -10.75 -2.64 -7.51
C LYS A 95 -11.64 -2.13 -6.39
N GLU A 96 -11.56 -2.75 -5.21
CA GLU A 96 -12.30 -2.32 -4.01
C GLU A 96 -12.00 -0.86 -3.64
N VAL A 97 -10.71 -0.51 -3.50
CA VAL A 97 -10.32 0.86 -3.11
C VAL A 97 -10.57 1.87 -4.23
N SER A 98 -10.42 1.48 -5.50
CA SER A 98 -10.77 2.31 -6.65
C SER A 98 -12.26 2.67 -6.64
N GLN A 99 -13.13 1.68 -6.44
CA GLN A 99 -14.57 1.91 -6.35
C GLN A 99 -14.94 2.77 -5.15
N THR A 100 -14.35 2.46 -3.98
CA THR A 100 -14.70 3.13 -2.72
C THR A 100 -14.26 4.59 -2.70
N TYR A 101 -13.06 4.91 -3.19
CA TYR A 101 -12.47 6.23 -3.01
C TYR A 101 -12.40 7.10 -4.27
N LEU A 102 -12.49 6.49 -5.46
CA LEU A 102 -12.45 7.20 -6.73
C LEU A 102 -13.74 7.06 -7.53
N ASN A 103 -14.67 6.21 -7.10
CA ASN A 103 -15.87 5.84 -7.84
C ASN A 103 -15.56 5.28 -9.24
N GLU A 104 -14.46 4.54 -9.34
CA GLU A 104 -13.99 3.87 -10.55
C GLU A 104 -13.85 2.37 -10.27
N SER A 105 -14.36 1.51 -11.15
CA SER A 105 -14.31 0.04 -10.92
C SER A 105 -12.89 -0.54 -10.95
N ASN A 106 -11.99 0.13 -11.64
CA ASN A 106 -10.58 -0.25 -11.75
C ASN A 106 -9.77 0.97 -12.23
N ALA A 107 -9.42 1.86 -11.29
CA ALA A 107 -8.73 3.11 -11.57
C ALA A 107 -7.37 2.90 -12.25
N ASN A 108 -6.90 3.89 -13.01
CA ASN A 108 -5.57 3.86 -13.60
C ASN A 108 -4.51 3.56 -12.54
N PHE A 109 -3.60 2.62 -12.85
CA PHE A 109 -2.56 2.13 -11.94
C PHE A 109 -1.31 3.01 -11.98
N ASN A 110 -1.50 4.34 -11.97
CA ASN A 110 -0.42 5.33 -11.96
C ASN A 110 0.07 5.65 -10.55
N LYS A 111 1.17 6.37 -10.45
CA LYS A 111 1.83 6.73 -9.17
C LYS A 111 0.88 7.43 -8.22
N GLU A 112 0.18 8.44 -8.71
CA GLU A 112 -0.73 9.29 -7.93
C GLU A 112 -1.87 8.47 -7.33
N ASN A 113 -2.44 7.55 -8.11
CA ASN A 113 -3.50 6.67 -7.63
C ASN A 113 -2.95 5.60 -6.66
N GLN A 114 -1.76 5.05 -6.92
CA GLN A 114 -1.13 4.11 -5.98
C GLN A 114 -0.89 4.77 -4.63
N ASP A 115 -0.30 5.97 -4.57
CA ASP A 115 -0.06 6.71 -3.33
C ASP A 115 -1.37 7.07 -2.63
N TYR A 116 -2.33 7.63 -3.36
CA TYR A 116 -3.61 8.03 -2.80
C TYR A 116 -4.40 6.86 -2.23
N LEU A 117 -4.49 5.75 -2.98
CA LEU A 117 -5.26 4.59 -2.54
C LEU A 117 -4.55 3.81 -1.42
N ALA A 118 -3.21 3.76 -1.43
CA ALA A 118 -2.45 3.22 -0.31
C ALA A 118 -2.66 4.04 0.96
N TYR A 119 -2.64 5.38 0.88
CA TYR A 119 -2.97 6.27 1.99
C TYR A 119 -4.39 6.02 2.54
N LYS A 120 -5.38 5.89 1.66
CA LYS A 120 -6.77 5.58 2.08
C LYS A 120 -6.87 4.22 2.76
N ARG A 121 -6.21 3.21 2.21
CA ARG A 121 -6.20 1.86 2.79
C ARG A 121 -5.50 1.83 4.15
N LEU A 122 -4.37 2.50 4.27
CA LEU A 122 -3.65 2.68 5.53
C LEU A 122 -4.55 3.34 6.59
N LYS A 123 -5.19 4.46 6.27
CA LYS A 123 -6.13 5.12 7.19
C LYS A 123 -7.26 4.20 7.64
N TRP A 124 -7.84 3.47 6.72
CA TRP A 124 -8.90 2.51 7.04
C TRP A 124 -8.41 1.42 8.01
N ARG A 125 -7.24 0.84 7.76
CA ARG A 125 -6.65 -0.17 8.66
C ARG A 125 -6.40 0.37 10.07
N LEU A 126 -5.83 1.56 10.16
CA LEU A 126 -5.54 2.21 11.44
C LEU A 126 -6.82 2.57 12.19
N SER A 127 -7.80 3.17 11.51
CA SER A 127 -9.07 3.57 12.14
C SER A 127 -9.86 2.38 12.68
N ASN A 128 -9.82 1.23 12.02
CA ASN A 128 -10.44 -0.01 12.50
C ASN A 128 -9.81 -0.55 13.81
N LYS A 129 -8.63 -0.05 14.18
CA LYS A 129 -7.95 -0.34 15.45
C LYS A 129 -7.95 0.84 16.41
N GLY A 130 -8.76 1.87 16.14
CA GLY A 130 -8.85 3.08 16.95
C GLY A 130 -7.59 3.94 16.91
N ILE A 131 -6.76 3.81 15.87
CA ILE A 131 -5.52 4.57 15.68
C ILE A 131 -5.81 5.76 14.77
N SER A 132 -5.68 6.97 15.32
CA SER A 132 -5.84 8.23 14.59
C SER A 132 -4.54 8.66 13.91
N GLU A 133 -4.62 9.60 12.95
CA GLU A 133 -3.42 10.22 12.39
C GLU A 133 -2.58 10.90 13.48
N GLN A 134 -3.22 11.60 14.44
CA GLN A 134 -2.52 12.22 15.55
C GLN A 134 -1.74 11.19 16.39
N TYR A 135 -2.32 10.01 16.63
CA TYR A 135 -1.62 8.94 17.31
C TYR A 135 -0.32 8.55 16.58
N ILE A 136 -0.32 8.53 15.24
CA ILE A 136 0.88 8.22 14.46
C ILE A 136 1.95 9.29 14.68
N LEU A 137 1.57 10.57 14.65
CA LEU A 137 2.50 11.69 14.89
C LEU A 137 3.19 11.57 16.25
N ASP A 138 2.45 11.12 17.26
CA ASP A 138 2.93 10.98 18.64
C ASP A 138 3.73 9.67 18.86
N THR A 139 3.69 8.72 17.91
CA THR A 139 4.27 7.38 18.09
C THR A 139 5.59 7.15 17.38
N LEU A 140 5.99 8.02 16.44
CA LEU A 140 7.23 7.84 15.68
C LEU A 140 8.51 7.84 16.56
N SER A 141 8.40 8.24 17.82
CA SER A 141 9.49 8.20 18.81
C SER A 141 9.26 7.19 19.95
N ASP A 142 8.18 6.40 19.89
CA ASP A 142 7.76 5.49 20.96
C ASP A 142 7.57 4.08 20.41
N LYS A 143 8.55 3.22 20.69
CA LYS A 143 8.59 1.84 20.17
C LYS A 143 7.39 0.99 20.61
N GLU A 144 6.94 1.12 21.85
CA GLU A 144 5.80 0.35 22.36
C GLU A 144 4.49 0.74 21.66
N LYS A 145 4.33 2.03 21.37
CA LYS A 145 3.18 2.52 20.62
C LYS A 145 3.25 2.11 19.14
N PHE A 146 4.45 2.06 18.55
CA PHE A 146 4.62 1.62 17.18
C PHE A 146 4.22 0.15 16.97
N VAL A 147 4.30 -0.72 18.00
CA VAL A 147 3.75 -2.08 17.95
C VAL A 147 2.27 -2.08 17.54
N LYS A 148 1.47 -1.17 18.07
CA LYS A 148 0.04 -1.06 17.67
C LYS A 148 -0.11 -0.72 16.19
N VAL A 149 0.70 0.19 15.67
CA VAL A 149 0.69 0.58 14.24
C VAL A 149 1.09 -0.62 13.39
N SER A 150 2.19 -1.28 13.71
CA SER A 150 2.67 -2.46 13.01
C SER A 150 1.62 -3.58 12.97
N ASN A 151 1.04 -3.91 14.12
CA ASN A 151 -0.01 -4.94 14.23
C ASN A 151 -1.29 -4.57 13.46
N ALA A 152 -1.62 -3.30 13.33
CA ALA A 152 -2.75 -2.85 12.54
C ALA A 152 -2.51 -2.99 11.03
N LEU A 153 -1.26 -2.86 10.58
CA LEU A 153 -0.87 -2.90 9.17
C LEU A 153 -0.56 -4.31 8.67
N ALA A 154 -0.05 -5.19 9.53
CA ALA A 154 0.35 -6.56 9.15
C ALA A 154 -0.74 -7.40 8.45
N PRO A 155 -2.06 -7.25 8.72
CA PRO A 155 -3.10 -7.94 7.96
C PRO A 155 -3.24 -7.48 6.50
N GLU A 156 -2.75 -6.29 6.15
CA GLU A 156 -2.76 -5.77 4.79
C GLU A 156 -1.42 -5.98 4.10
N TRP A 157 -0.35 -5.69 4.81
CA TRP A 157 1.03 -5.81 4.34
C TRP A 157 1.74 -6.84 5.20
N ALA A 158 1.71 -8.09 4.75
CA ALA A 158 2.23 -9.24 5.51
C ALA A 158 3.75 -9.20 5.76
N SER A 159 4.46 -8.32 5.07
CA SER A 159 5.86 -7.99 5.30
C SER A 159 6.10 -7.19 6.60
N PHE A 160 5.05 -6.55 7.16
CA PHE A 160 5.12 -5.93 8.48
C PHE A 160 5.21 -6.98 9.58
N PRO A 161 6.06 -6.77 10.59
CA PRO A 161 6.13 -7.65 11.75
C PRO A 161 4.84 -7.55 12.58
N PHE A 162 4.36 -8.69 13.06
CA PHE A 162 3.28 -8.79 14.02
C PHE A 162 3.85 -9.21 15.36
N ILE A 163 3.59 -8.43 16.40
CA ILE A 163 4.02 -8.74 17.78
C ILE A 163 2.80 -9.29 18.53
N ASP A 164 2.89 -10.53 18.98
CA ASP A 164 1.81 -11.18 19.71
C ASP A 164 1.73 -10.74 21.18
N ASN A 165 0.74 -11.25 21.91
CA ASN A 165 0.50 -10.92 23.31
C ASN A 165 1.63 -11.34 24.26
N ASN A 166 2.54 -12.22 23.82
CA ASN A 166 3.73 -12.65 24.56
C ASN A 166 4.97 -11.82 24.19
N GLY A 167 4.81 -10.78 23.35
CA GLY A 167 5.92 -9.98 22.85
C GLY A 167 6.76 -10.69 21.77
N MET A 168 6.29 -11.82 21.23
CA MET A 168 7.01 -12.58 20.22
C MET A 168 6.67 -12.04 18.83
N GLN A 169 7.73 -11.73 18.08
CA GLN A 169 7.57 -11.35 16.67
C GLN A 169 7.26 -12.57 15.82
N ARG A 170 6.34 -12.39 14.88
CA ARG A 170 5.98 -13.36 13.85
C ARG A 170 5.41 -12.69 12.59
N SER A 171 5.23 -13.45 11.51
CA SER A 171 4.37 -13.03 10.40
C SER A 171 2.89 -13.14 10.81
N TYR A 172 2.05 -12.20 10.37
CA TYR A 172 0.61 -12.26 10.59
C TYR A 172 -0.02 -13.49 9.95
N TYR A 173 0.39 -13.82 8.73
CA TYR A 173 0.00 -15.04 8.03
C TYR A 173 1.12 -16.08 8.16
N GLY A 174 0.79 -17.28 8.63
CA GLY A 174 1.76 -18.36 8.77
C GLY A 174 2.47 -18.67 7.45
N GLY A 175 3.78 -18.92 7.51
CA GLY A 175 4.59 -19.30 6.35
C GLY A 175 5.08 -18.13 5.47
N GLN A 176 4.77 -16.90 5.80
CA GLN A 176 5.33 -15.71 5.15
C GLN A 176 6.48 -15.12 5.97
N ASN A 177 7.43 -14.45 5.30
CA ASN A 177 8.51 -13.74 5.96
C ASN A 177 8.09 -12.30 6.24
N ALA A 178 8.03 -11.91 7.52
CA ALA A 178 7.97 -10.52 7.94
C ALA A 178 9.39 -9.96 8.13
N ARG A 179 9.54 -8.63 8.00
CA ARG A 179 10.77 -7.92 8.37
C ARG A 179 10.97 -7.96 9.87
N ASP A 180 12.20 -7.80 10.31
CA ASP A 180 12.48 -7.62 11.73
C ASP A 180 11.86 -6.32 12.24
N PHE A 181 11.27 -6.34 13.44
CA PHE A 181 10.62 -5.16 14.02
C PHE A 181 11.61 -4.03 14.26
N GLU A 182 12.84 -4.34 14.68
CA GLU A 182 13.91 -3.36 14.89
C GLU A 182 14.32 -2.64 13.60
N ASP A 183 14.21 -3.33 12.45
CA ASP A 183 14.51 -2.75 11.15
C ASP A 183 13.37 -1.85 10.61
N VAL A 184 12.14 -2.08 11.08
CA VAL A 184 10.93 -1.35 10.62
C VAL A 184 10.68 -0.10 11.48
N TYR A 185 10.98 -0.16 12.78
CA TYR A 185 10.86 0.94 13.73
C TYR A 185 11.95 1.99 13.50
#